data_354d63721192f6b7d690e89296bd3310
#
_entry.id   354d63721192f6b7d690e89296bd3310
#
_cell.length_a   1.000
_cell.length_b   1.000
_cell.length_c   1.000
_cell.angle_alpha   90.00
_cell.angle_beta   90.00
_cell.angle_gamma   90.00
#
_symmetry.space_group_name_H-M   'P 1'
#
loop_
_entity.id
_entity.type
_entity.pdbx_description
1 polymer ?
#
loop_
_entity_poly.entity_id
_entity_poly.type
_entity_poly.pdbx_seq_one_letter_code
_entity_poly.pdbx_strand_id
1 'polypeptide(L)'
;SREEMLKTRNPWKSNMHKPTLAQHAAFIVRNMNGDAEWLRDDFYTLQSFVCKYLNFHRHKATGLFYWETDEAIGVDNDPSTFYRPQGSSGSIFLNALMYRELQAMAYLAGCLNLDDIAVSFEKEAAVLKGKVQEHCWDPRDRFYYSVDLNLLPVEKPDIKGLYPGQLFLHGGQPRGY
;
A
#
# COMPACT_ATOMS: atom_id res chain seq x y z
N SER A 1 20.65 -7.10 8.62
CA SER A 1 20.93 -6.61 7.24
C SER A 1 19.90 -7.19 6.27
N ARG A 2 19.76 -6.59 5.07
CA ARG A 2 18.89 -7.10 3.99
C ARG A 2 19.21 -8.56 3.64
N GLU A 3 20.46 -8.93 3.70
CA GLU A 3 20.91 -10.31 3.44
C GLU A 3 20.49 -11.30 4.53
N GLU A 4 20.42 -10.89 5.78
CA GLU A 4 19.90 -11.74 6.86
C GLU A 4 18.39 -11.92 6.78
N MET A 5 17.64 -10.87 6.42
CA MET A 5 16.21 -10.98 6.15
C MET A 5 15.90 -11.91 4.97
N LEU A 6 16.73 -11.88 3.92
CA LEU A 6 16.58 -12.76 2.77
C LEU A 6 17.03 -14.21 3.06
N LYS A 7 18.01 -14.42 3.94
CA LYS A 7 18.50 -15.75 4.32
C LYS A 7 17.55 -16.53 5.22
N THR A 8 16.78 -15.87 6.04
CA THR A 8 15.86 -16.54 6.99
C THR A 8 14.53 -16.92 6.38
N ARG A 9 14.14 -16.38 5.20
CA ARG A 9 12.86 -16.62 4.50
C ARG A 9 11.69 -17.01 5.43
N ASN A 10 11.68 -16.46 6.63
CA ASN A 10 10.56 -16.60 7.53
C ASN A 10 9.57 -15.46 7.20
N PRO A 11 8.48 -15.74 6.49
CA PRO A 11 7.55 -14.71 6.04
C PRO A 11 6.96 -13.94 7.23
N TRP A 12 6.84 -14.57 8.39
CA TRP A 12 6.37 -13.96 9.63
C TRP A 12 7.27 -12.81 10.11
N LYS A 13 8.57 -12.87 9.83
CA LYS A 13 9.52 -11.80 10.20
C LYS A 13 9.50 -10.60 9.26
N SER A 14 8.95 -10.77 8.06
CA SER A 14 8.82 -9.68 7.08
C SER A 14 7.46 -8.99 7.13
N ASN A 15 6.47 -9.56 7.83
CA ASN A 15 5.18 -8.94 7.99
C ASN A 15 5.29 -7.57 8.66
N MET A 16 4.63 -6.60 8.08
CA MET A 16 4.51 -5.24 8.61
C MET A 16 3.13 -5.06 9.26
N HIS A 17 3.07 -4.29 10.32
CA HIS A 17 1.79 -3.81 10.84
C HIS A 17 1.08 -2.94 9.82
N LYS A 18 -0.25 -2.85 9.92
CA LYS A 18 -1.06 -1.97 9.06
C LYS A 18 -0.51 -0.53 9.09
N PRO A 19 -0.40 0.13 7.95
CA PRO A 19 0.12 1.48 7.86
C PRO A 19 -0.94 2.51 8.30
N THR A 20 -1.07 2.69 9.61
CA THR A 20 -2.06 3.58 10.23
C THR A 20 -1.48 4.49 11.31
N LEU A 21 -0.18 4.36 11.62
CA LEU A 21 0.45 5.10 12.72
C LEU A 21 0.46 6.61 12.46
N ALA A 22 0.87 7.05 11.27
CA ALA A 22 0.87 8.46 10.90
C ALA A 22 -0.56 9.02 10.86
N GLN A 23 -1.54 8.24 10.43
CA GLN A 23 -2.96 8.63 10.44
C GLN A 23 -3.45 8.92 11.85
N HIS A 24 -3.09 8.07 12.83
CA HIS A 24 -3.44 8.30 14.23
C HIS A 24 -2.73 9.53 14.81
N ALA A 25 -1.43 9.68 14.55
CA ALA A 25 -0.69 10.86 14.96
C ALA A 25 -1.28 12.15 14.34
N ALA A 26 -1.58 12.14 13.05
CA ALA A 26 -2.21 13.27 12.37
C ALA A 26 -3.61 13.59 12.93
N PHE A 27 -4.38 12.57 13.32
CA PHE A 27 -5.67 12.78 13.99
C PHE A 27 -5.48 13.52 15.34
N ILE A 28 -4.50 13.11 16.15
CA ILE A 28 -4.17 13.77 17.43
C ILE A 28 -3.76 15.23 17.16
N VAL A 29 -2.79 15.47 16.26
CA VAL A 29 -2.29 16.81 15.92
C VAL A 29 -3.41 17.74 15.45
N ARG A 30 -4.34 17.25 14.61
CA ARG A 30 -5.51 18.04 14.19
C ARG A 30 -6.39 18.46 15.37
N ASN A 31 -6.59 17.58 16.34
CA ASN A 31 -7.37 17.89 17.55
C ASN A 31 -6.59 18.78 18.56
N MET A 32 -5.28 18.92 18.38
CA MET A 32 -4.41 19.83 19.12
C MET A 32 -4.12 21.14 18.37
N ASN A 33 -5.02 21.53 17.46
CA ASN A 33 -4.88 22.75 16.66
C ASN A 33 -3.57 22.82 15.83
N GLY A 34 -3.06 21.68 15.41
CA GLY A 34 -1.84 21.59 14.61
C GLY A 34 -0.54 21.48 15.41
N ASP A 35 -0.61 21.43 16.74
CA ASP A 35 0.58 21.23 17.57
C ASP A 35 1.12 19.81 17.42
N ALA A 36 2.24 19.69 16.72
CA ALA A 36 2.95 18.45 16.46
C ALA A 36 4.29 18.36 17.21
N GLU A 37 4.62 19.32 18.08
CA GLU A 37 5.94 19.39 18.71
C GLU A 37 6.28 18.16 19.55
N TRP A 38 5.28 17.55 20.18
CA TRP A 38 5.42 16.31 20.92
C TRP A 38 5.90 15.11 20.08
N LEU A 39 5.75 15.18 18.74
CA LEU A 39 6.14 14.12 17.82
C LEU A 39 7.55 14.33 17.25
N ARG A 40 8.18 15.48 17.46
CA ARG A 40 9.42 15.88 16.80
C ARG A 40 10.53 14.83 16.91
N ASP A 41 10.76 14.32 18.10
CA ASP A 41 11.82 13.34 18.35
C ASP A 41 11.53 11.96 17.75
N ASP A 42 10.26 11.58 17.66
CA ASP A 42 9.80 10.29 17.14
C ASP A 42 9.43 10.33 15.64
N PHE A 43 9.40 11.52 15.03
CA PHE A 43 8.97 11.68 13.64
C PHE A 43 9.78 10.83 12.66
N TYR A 44 11.09 10.75 12.82
CA TYR A 44 11.95 9.96 11.94
C TYR A 44 11.79 8.46 12.14
N THR A 45 11.38 8.03 13.32
CA THR A 45 11.00 6.64 13.59
C THR A 45 9.73 6.28 12.82
N LEU A 46 8.73 7.16 12.86
CA LEU A 46 7.50 7.02 12.09
C LEU A 46 7.76 7.03 10.58
N GLN A 47 8.61 7.96 10.11
CA GLN A 47 9.05 8.02 8.72
C GLN A 47 9.72 6.72 8.30
N SER A 48 10.60 6.16 9.12
CA SER A 48 11.31 4.90 8.84
C SER A 48 10.34 3.73 8.68
N PHE A 49 9.26 3.69 9.45
CA PHE A 49 8.20 2.69 9.32
C PHE A 49 7.52 2.79 7.94
N VAL A 50 7.14 4.00 7.52
CA VAL A 50 6.48 4.23 6.21
C VAL A 50 7.46 3.94 5.06
N CYS A 51 8.73 4.34 5.19
CA CYS A 51 9.76 4.07 4.20
C CYS A 51 10.04 2.57 4.02
N LYS A 52 9.79 1.73 5.03
CA LYS A 52 9.85 0.26 4.86
C LYS A 52 8.83 -0.24 3.83
N TYR A 53 7.60 0.25 3.87
CA TYR A 53 6.61 -0.06 2.84
C TYR A 53 7.07 0.39 1.45
N LEU A 54 7.51 1.63 1.33
CA LEU A 54 7.99 2.20 0.06
C LEU A 54 9.13 1.40 -0.56
N ASN A 55 10.03 0.88 0.27
CA ASN A 55 11.25 0.22 -0.19
C ASN A 55 11.12 -1.30 -0.39
N PHE A 56 10.25 -1.97 0.38
CA PHE A 56 10.23 -3.43 0.45
C PHE A 56 8.90 -4.09 0.12
N HIS A 57 7.78 -3.36 0.20
CA HIS A 57 6.43 -3.90 -0.03
C HIS A 57 5.73 -3.28 -1.24
N ARG A 58 6.51 -2.71 -2.16
CA ARG A 58 6.02 -2.09 -3.39
C ARG A 58 6.36 -2.94 -4.60
N HIS A 59 5.36 -3.34 -5.36
CA HIS A 59 5.53 -4.09 -6.59
C HIS A 59 6.08 -3.19 -7.70
N LYS A 60 7.24 -3.55 -8.27
CA LYS A 60 8.00 -2.68 -9.18
C LYS A 60 7.24 -2.35 -10.47
N ALA A 61 6.51 -3.32 -11.04
CA ALA A 61 5.84 -3.12 -12.32
C ALA A 61 4.58 -2.25 -12.20
N THR A 62 3.80 -2.38 -11.11
CA THR A 62 2.54 -1.66 -10.94
C THR A 62 2.66 -0.44 -10.04
N GLY A 63 3.67 -0.39 -9.18
CA GLY A 63 3.77 0.62 -8.12
C GLY A 63 2.80 0.43 -6.96
N LEU A 64 1.99 -0.63 -6.97
CA LEU A 64 1.07 -0.96 -5.88
C LEU A 64 1.80 -1.61 -4.71
N PHE A 65 1.28 -1.40 -3.51
CA PHE A 65 1.74 -2.10 -2.31
C PHE A 65 1.04 -3.44 -2.17
N TYR A 66 1.74 -4.40 -1.57
CA TYR A 66 1.26 -5.76 -1.33
C TYR A 66 1.49 -6.20 0.11
N TRP A 67 0.63 -7.09 0.60
CA TRP A 67 0.85 -7.82 1.84
C TRP A 67 1.83 -8.97 1.60
N GLU A 68 2.76 -9.17 2.52
CA GLU A 68 3.68 -10.30 2.42
C GLU A 68 2.94 -11.63 2.60
N THR A 69 2.07 -11.70 3.62
CA THR A 69 1.22 -12.87 3.90
C THR A 69 -0.18 -12.44 4.31
N ASP A 70 -1.10 -13.40 4.40
CA ASP A 70 -2.48 -13.17 4.86
C ASP A 70 -2.54 -12.65 6.31
N GLU A 71 -1.64 -13.10 7.16
CA GLU A 71 -1.59 -12.66 8.56
C GLU A 71 -1.28 -11.18 8.72
N ALA A 72 -0.55 -10.60 7.78
CA ALA A 72 -0.23 -9.17 7.81
C ALA A 72 -1.48 -8.28 7.65
N ILE A 73 -2.50 -8.77 6.95
CA ILE A 73 -3.73 -8.01 6.71
C ILE A 73 -4.59 -7.91 7.98
N GLY A 74 -4.53 -8.93 8.87
CA GLY A 74 -5.31 -9.00 10.10
C GLY A 74 -6.82 -8.98 9.87
N VAL A 75 -7.23 -9.48 8.71
CA VAL A 75 -8.61 -9.82 8.36
C VAL A 75 -8.57 -11.28 7.95
N ASP A 76 -9.04 -12.15 8.82
CA ASP A 76 -8.92 -13.57 8.64
C ASP A 76 -9.64 -14.06 7.38
N ASN A 77 -8.95 -14.89 6.61
CA ASN A 77 -9.46 -15.48 5.38
C ASN A 77 -9.89 -14.46 4.29
N ASP A 78 -9.17 -13.34 4.19
CA ASP A 78 -9.43 -12.39 3.10
C ASP A 78 -9.17 -13.06 1.74
N PRO A 79 -10.18 -13.15 0.85
CA PRO A 79 -10.01 -13.81 -0.44
C PRO A 79 -8.92 -13.22 -1.33
N SER A 80 -8.50 -11.98 -1.08
CA SER A 80 -7.44 -11.35 -1.84
C SER A 80 -6.04 -11.82 -1.45
N THR A 81 -5.89 -12.45 -0.27
CA THR A 81 -4.61 -12.92 0.27
C THR A 81 -4.63 -14.40 0.65
N PHE A 82 -5.76 -14.88 1.20
CA PHE A 82 -5.90 -16.24 1.68
C PHE A 82 -5.75 -17.28 0.55
N TYR A 83 -4.93 -18.29 0.76
CA TYR A 83 -4.56 -19.29 -0.26
C TYR A 83 -3.86 -18.72 -1.51
N ARG A 84 -3.35 -17.49 -1.44
CA ARG A 84 -2.60 -16.88 -2.54
C ARG A 84 -1.10 -16.96 -2.28
N PRO A 85 -0.27 -16.96 -3.33
CA PRO A 85 1.17 -16.85 -3.17
C PRO A 85 1.56 -15.57 -2.41
N GLN A 86 2.60 -15.66 -1.60
CA GLN A 86 3.12 -14.52 -0.85
C GLN A 86 3.46 -13.34 -1.78
N GLY A 87 3.12 -12.13 -1.35
CA GLY A 87 3.40 -10.91 -2.10
C GLY A 87 2.67 -10.78 -3.44
N SER A 88 1.64 -11.62 -3.71
CA SER A 88 0.93 -11.63 -4.99
C SER A 88 -0.29 -10.72 -5.06
N SER A 89 -0.76 -10.19 -3.93
CA SER A 89 -1.97 -9.38 -3.88
C SER A 89 -1.67 -7.89 -3.81
N GLY A 90 -1.97 -7.16 -4.89
CA GLY A 90 -2.08 -5.70 -4.88
C GLY A 90 -3.39 -5.30 -4.21
N SER A 91 -3.45 -5.46 -2.88
CA SER A 91 -4.66 -5.25 -2.09
C SER A 91 -5.13 -3.80 -2.15
N ILE A 92 -6.38 -3.56 -2.56
CA ILE A 92 -6.97 -2.22 -2.54
C ILE A 92 -7.05 -1.68 -1.10
N PHE A 93 -7.28 -2.55 -0.13
CA PHE A 93 -7.30 -2.18 1.29
C PHE A 93 -5.94 -1.61 1.74
N LEU A 94 -4.82 -2.31 1.46
CA LEU A 94 -3.50 -1.81 1.78
C LEU A 94 -3.18 -0.51 1.05
N ASN A 95 -3.49 -0.43 -0.24
CA ASN A 95 -3.17 0.74 -1.04
C ASN A 95 -3.98 1.98 -0.61
N ALA A 96 -5.21 1.81 -0.15
CA ALA A 96 -6.00 2.88 0.44
C ALA A 96 -5.41 3.34 1.80
N LEU A 97 -5.00 2.40 2.65
CA LEU A 97 -4.31 2.73 3.90
C LEU A 97 -3.00 3.47 3.64
N MET A 98 -2.17 2.97 2.72
CA MET A 98 -0.90 3.61 2.36
C MET A 98 -1.08 5.01 1.78
N TYR A 99 -2.09 5.22 0.94
CA TYR A 99 -2.40 6.56 0.43
C TYR A 99 -2.68 7.54 1.57
N ARG A 100 -3.50 7.14 2.54
CA ARG A 100 -3.82 7.96 3.71
C ARG A 100 -2.61 8.14 4.64
N GLU A 101 -1.79 7.12 4.77
CA GLU A 101 -0.56 7.17 5.58
C GLU A 101 0.43 8.18 5.01
N LEU A 102 0.64 8.17 3.68
CA LEU A 102 1.49 9.14 2.99
C LEU A 102 0.97 10.58 3.12
N GLN A 103 -0.34 10.78 3.01
CA GLN A 103 -0.96 12.09 3.24
C GLN A 103 -0.80 12.55 4.69
N ALA A 104 -0.91 11.63 5.65
CA ALA A 104 -0.71 11.94 7.05
C ALA A 104 0.75 12.32 7.35
N MET A 105 1.71 11.61 6.76
CA MET A 105 3.13 11.96 6.87
C MET A 105 3.43 13.34 6.30
N ALA A 106 2.87 13.67 5.13
CA ALA A 106 3.01 15.01 4.54
C ALA A 106 2.46 16.10 5.47
N TYR A 107 1.26 15.88 6.02
CA TYR A 107 0.64 16.82 6.96
C TYR A 107 1.49 17.01 8.24
N LEU A 108 1.96 15.92 8.86
CA LEU A 108 2.78 15.96 10.07
C LEU A 108 4.11 16.66 9.81
N ALA A 109 4.75 16.36 8.67
CA ALA A 109 5.98 17.03 8.26
C ALA A 109 5.78 18.55 8.11
N GLY A 110 4.68 18.97 7.48
CA GLY A 110 4.33 20.39 7.37
C GLY A 110 4.12 21.05 8.72
N CYS A 111 3.42 20.40 9.67
CA CYS A 111 3.24 20.91 11.04
C CYS A 111 4.57 21.05 11.80
N LEU A 112 5.58 20.26 11.46
CA LEU A 112 6.93 20.31 12.04
C LEU A 112 7.90 21.21 11.26
N ASN A 113 7.45 21.92 10.23
CA ASN A 113 8.26 22.76 9.32
C ASN A 113 9.35 21.95 8.59
N LEU A 114 9.05 20.70 8.21
CA LEU A 114 9.91 19.82 7.43
C LEU A 114 9.43 19.78 5.95
N ASP A 115 9.46 20.94 5.28
CA ASP A 115 8.78 21.16 4.00
C ASP A 115 9.25 20.22 2.88
N ASP A 116 10.55 19.94 2.77
CA ASP A 116 11.09 19.01 1.75
C ASP A 116 10.53 17.58 1.94
N ILE A 117 10.38 17.15 3.20
CA ILE A 117 9.82 15.84 3.54
C ILE A 117 8.32 15.84 3.23
N ALA A 118 7.61 16.92 3.56
CA ALA A 118 6.18 17.06 3.25
C ALA A 118 5.93 16.92 1.74
N VAL A 119 6.65 17.68 0.92
CA VAL A 119 6.55 17.63 -0.56
C VAL A 119 6.89 16.23 -1.09
N SER A 120 7.87 15.53 -0.51
CA SER A 120 8.23 14.18 -0.91
C SER A 120 7.08 13.20 -0.69
N PHE A 121 6.44 13.24 0.47
CA PHE A 121 5.29 12.36 0.77
C PHE A 121 4.03 12.73 -0.04
N GLU A 122 3.80 14.00 -0.34
CA GLU A 122 2.72 14.42 -1.25
C GLU A 122 2.90 13.84 -2.65
N LYS A 123 4.12 13.86 -3.18
CA LYS A 123 4.45 13.25 -4.48
C LYS A 123 4.21 11.75 -4.48
N GLU A 124 4.66 11.05 -3.44
CA GLU A 124 4.42 9.60 -3.31
C GLU A 124 2.93 9.27 -3.23
N ALA A 125 2.15 10.05 -2.48
CA ALA A 125 0.69 9.90 -2.40
C ALA A 125 0.03 10.11 -3.78
N ALA A 126 0.43 11.15 -4.51
CA ALA A 126 -0.10 11.43 -5.85
C ALA A 126 0.22 10.31 -6.85
N VAL A 127 1.46 9.79 -6.82
CA VAL A 127 1.87 8.64 -7.64
C VAL A 127 1.02 7.42 -7.31
N LEU A 128 0.87 7.08 -6.03
CA LEU A 128 0.08 5.94 -5.60
C LEU A 128 -1.39 6.06 -6.02
N LYS A 129 -1.99 7.25 -5.86
CA LYS A 129 -3.36 7.50 -6.32
C LYS A 129 -3.54 7.18 -7.81
N GLY A 130 -2.58 7.62 -8.65
CA GLY A 130 -2.59 7.31 -10.08
C GLY A 130 -2.49 5.81 -10.34
N LYS A 131 -1.62 5.09 -9.61
CA LYS A 131 -1.45 3.65 -9.77
C LYS A 131 -2.66 2.84 -9.31
N VAL A 132 -3.33 3.26 -8.24
CA VAL A 132 -4.60 2.67 -7.79
C VAL A 132 -5.69 2.88 -8.84
N GLN A 133 -5.79 4.09 -9.42
CA GLN A 133 -6.74 4.37 -10.48
C GLN A 133 -6.47 3.54 -11.75
N GLU A 134 -5.20 3.36 -12.11
CA GLU A 134 -4.78 2.62 -13.29
C GLU A 134 -5.06 1.11 -13.17
N HIS A 135 -4.78 0.52 -12.01
CA HIS A 135 -4.75 -0.93 -11.85
C HIS A 135 -5.95 -1.51 -11.10
N CYS A 136 -6.54 -0.77 -10.18
CA CYS A 136 -7.58 -1.28 -9.28
C CYS A 136 -9.01 -0.86 -9.67
N TRP A 137 -9.16 0.22 -10.47
CA TRP A 137 -10.47 0.72 -10.86
C TRP A 137 -11.08 -0.10 -12.01
N ASP A 138 -12.30 -0.61 -11.79
CA ASP A 138 -13.10 -1.22 -12.86
C ASP A 138 -14.18 -0.21 -13.33
N PRO A 139 -14.09 0.31 -14.57
CA PRO A 139 -15.05 1.29 -15.07
C PRO A 139 -16.43 0.70 -15.37
N ARG A 140 -16.57 -0.61 -15.53
CA ARG A 140 -17.86 -1.29 -15.77
C ARG A 140 -18.66 -1.35 -14.49
N ASP A 141 -18.00 -1.79 -13.41
CA ASP A 141 -18.63 -1.93 -12.11
C ASP A 141 -18.61 -0.63 -11.30
N ARG A 142 -17.79 0.35 -11.73
CA ARG A 142 -17.52 1.60 -11.00
C ARG A 142 -17.07 1.32 -9.57
N PHE A 143 -16.15 0.35 -9.44
CA PHE A 143 -15.67 -0.13 -8.16
C PHE A 143 -14.16 -0.42 -8.18
N TYR A 144 -13.52 -0.36 -7.03
CA TYR A 144 -12.12 -0.70 -6.88
C TYR A 144 -11.94 -2.13 -6.40
N TYR A 145 -11.04 -2.88 -7.04
CA TYR A 145 -10.71 -4.26 -6.69
C TYR A 145 -9.24 -4.44 -6.39
N SER A 146 -8.94 -5.40 -5.51
CA SER A 146 -7.59 -5.94 -5.40
C SER A 146 -7.19 -6.65 -6.69
N VAL A 147 -5.91 -6.61 -7.04
CA VAL A 147 -5.38 -7.21 -8.28
C VAL A 147 -4.36 -8.28 -7.99
N ASP A 148 -4.29 -9.30 -8.83
CA ASP A 148 -3.25 -10.33 -8.77
C ASP A 148 -1.99 -9.85 -9.49
N LEU A 149 -0.93 -9.63 -8.74
CA LEU A 149 0.33 -9.09 -9.27
C LEU A 149 1.13 -10.11 -10.10
N ASN A 150 0.85 -11.41 -9.93
CA ASN A 150 1.52 -12.48 -10.69
C ASN A 150 0.91 -12.70 -12.08
N LEU A 151 -0.31 -12.23 -12.31
CA LEU A 151 -1.04 -12.42 -13.57
C LEU A 151 -1.03 -11.18 -14.46
N LEU A 152 -0.24 -10.18 -14.13
CA LEU A 152 -0.05 -9.03 -15.01
C LEU A 152 0.77 -9.45 -16.22
N PRO A 153 0.23 -9.37 -17.46
CA PRO A 153 0.99 -9.72 -18.64
C PRO A 153 2.15 -8.76 -18.84
N VAL A 154 3.25 -9.28 -19.33
CA VAL A 154 4.40 -8.48 -19.75
C VAL A 154 4.05 -7.63 -20.98
N GLU A 155 3.13 -8.11 -21.81
CA GLU A 155 2.59 -7.42 -22.98
C GLU A 155 1.06 -7.46 -22.94
N LYS A 156 0.41 -6.38 -23.37
CA LYS A 156 -1.05 -6.35 -23.48
C LYS A 156 -1.47 -7.22 -24.67
N PRO A 157 -2.07 -8.39 -24.49
CA PRO A 157 -2.66 -9.10 -25.60
C PRO A 157 -3.83 -8.27 -26.15
N ASP A 158 -3.92 -8.21 -27.46
CA ASP A 158 -4.95 -7.45 -28.18
C ASP A 158 -6.29 -8.21 -28.17
N ILE A 159 -6.80 -8.52 -26.97
CA ILE A 159 -8.04 -9.25 -26.77
C ILE A 159 -9.13 -8.25 -26.41
N LYS A 160 -9.95 -7.90 -27.39
CA LYS A 160 -11.14 -7.07 -27.20
C LYS A 160 -12.07 -7.73 -26.17
N GLY A 161 -12.34 -7.02 -25.09
CA GLY A 161 -13.32 -7.43 -24.06
C GLY A 161 -12.75 -8.10 -22.81
N LEU A 162 -11.46 -8.44 -22.80
CA LEU A 162 -10.77 -8.80 -21.57
C LEU A 162 -9.85 -7.65 -21.19
N TYR A 163 -9.87 -7.24 -19.93
CA TYR A 163 -8.83 -6.36 -19.42
C TYR A 163 -7.55 -7.18 -19.34
N PRO A 164 -6.61 -7.00 -20.25
CA PRO A 164 -5.49 -7.91 -20.38
C PRO A 164 -4.64 -7.83 -19.12
N GLY A 165 -4.53 -8.95 -18.44
CA GLY A 165 -3.64 -9.13 -17.32
C GLY A 165 -4.09 -8.61 -15.97
N GLN A 166 -5.33 -8.21 -15.82
CA GLN A 166 -5.90 -7.91 -14.52
C GLN A 166 -6.93 -8.97 -14.15
N LEU A 167 -6.52 -9.89 -13.29
CA LEU A 167 -7.48 -10.73 -12.58
C LEU A 167 -7.96 -9.95 -11.38
N PHE A 168 -9.19 -9.43 -11.46
CA PHE A 168 -9.80 -8.76 -10.33
C PHE A 168 -10.22 -9.81 -9.30
N LEU A 169 -9.67 -9.71 -8.11
CA LEU A 169 -10.00 -10.60 -7.02
C LEU A 169 -11.26 -10.08 -6.33
N HIS A 170 -12.37 -10.75 -6.54
CA HIS A 170 -13.60 -10.50 -5.82
C HIS A 170 -14.06 -11.82 -5.20
N GLY A 171 -14.06 -11.92 -3.88
CA GLY A 171 -14.48 -13.11 -3.17
C GLY A 171 -13.74 -14.39 -3.58
N GLY A 172 -12.47 -14.29 -4.01
CA GLY A 172 -11.66 -15.44 -4.42
C GLY A 172 -12.04 -16.08 -5.75
N GLN A 173 -13.05 -15.55 -6.45
CA GLN A 173 -13.48 -16.05 -7.75
C GLN A 173 -12.99 -15.11 -8.86
N PRO A 174 -12.32 -15.62 -9.92
CA PRO A 174 -12.18 -14.86 -11.14
C PRO A 174 -13.60 -14.56 -11.64
N ARG A 175 -13.88 -13.31 -11.97
CA ARG A 175 -15.15 -13.00 -12.62
C ARG A 175 -15.18 -13.70 -13.96
N GLY A 176 -15.95 -14.76 -14.01
CA GLY A 176 -16.42 -15.33 -15.26
C GLY A 176 -17.23 -14.27 -16.03
N TYR A 177 -17.11 -14.29 -17.31
CA TYR A 177 -17.66 -13.43 -18.35
C TYR A 177 -19.14 -13.10 -18.17
#